data_21d57160327846d6509c84c6b3c3ef84
#
_entry.id   21d57160327846d6509c84c6b3c3ef84
#
_cell.length_a   1.000
_cell.length_b   1.000
_cell.length_c   1.000
_cell.angle_alpha   90.00
_cell.angle_beta   90.00
_cell.angle_gamma   90.00
#
_symmetry.space_group_name_H-M   'P 1'
#
loop_
_entity.id
_entity.type
_entity.pdbx_description
1 polymer ?
#
loop_
_entity_poly.entity_id
_entity_poly.type
_entity_poly.pdbx_seq_one_letter_code
_entity_poly.pdbx_strand_id
1 'polypeptide(L)'
;MHKTHTISVAIPCYNQARHIHHTVNAILYQTVPPDEIVVVDDASEDASPMILQQLPVKLIRHQQNQGPAAARNTALSVSSGDIIVFVDADAYADHRLIETFLRAYQEKTDPLIAGIGGRGIECNICTVFDKWRALHARQDFGPKPRRVPFLFGLCASYKREVLLQVGGFDTFFPINAGEDADLGYRIRRAGYKLYYTPDAIVYHQHSDTERSLLRVQYNWFYWTYFAKKRSNLYPWTLFAGTLRRLFTDTFADLFLRGDVALALLDLKVFRVKMQALFRACRGRI
;
A
#
# COMPACT_ATOMS: atom_id res chain seq x y z
N MET A 1 -1.39 -14.41 25.36
CA MET A 1 -2.59 -13.62 24.99
C MET A 1 -3.58 -14.55 24.31
N HIS A 2 -4.83 -14.62 24.76
CA HIS A 2 -5.88 -15.29 23.99
C HIS A 2 -6.16 -14.46 22.74
N LYS A 3 -5.98 -15.05 21.56
CA LYS A 3 -6.21 -14.44 20.26
C LYS A 3 -7.72 -14.27 20.09
N THR A 4 -8.19 -13.01 20.08
CA THR A 4 -9.62 -12.67 19.95
C THR A 4 -10.12 -12.71 18.51
N HIS A 5 -9.20 -12.72 17.53
CA HIS A 5 -9.48 -12.76 16.10
C HIS A 5 -8.50 -13.69 15.39
N THR A 6 -8.99 -14.41 14.41
CA THR A 6 -8.15 -15.17 13.47
C THR A 6 -7.59 -14.24 12.40
N ILE A 7 -6.34 -14.49 11.99
CA ILE A 7 -5.58 -13.64 11.06
C ILE A 7 -5.21 -14.41 9.80
N SER A 8 -5.64 -13.93 8.66
CA SER A 8 -5.08 -14.31 7.36
C SER A 8 -4.10 -13.22 6.90
N VAL A 9 -2.89 -13.60 6.49
CA VAL A 9 -1.97 -12.69 5.80
C VAL A 9 -2.06 -12.95 4.30
N ALA A 10 -2.31 -11.90 3.51
CA ALA A 10 -2.47 -11.94 2.06
C ALA A 10 -1.31 -11.20 1.37
N ILE A 11 -0.60 -11.87 0.49
CA ILE A 11 0.57 -11.34 -0.22
C ILE A 11 0.30 -11.45 -1.73
N PRO A 12 -0.06 -10.35 -2.44
CA PRO A 12 -0.07 -10.33 -3.88
C PRO A 12 1.36 -10.34 -4.41
N CYS A 13 1.67 -11.23 -5.37
CA CYS A 13 3.02 -11.40 -5.90
C CYS A 13 3.00 -11.35 -7.43
N TYR A 14 3.88 -10.53 -8.00
CA TYR A 14 4.16 -10.52 -9.44
C TYR A 14 5.63 -10.15 -9.68
N ASN A 15 6.42 -11.10 -10.21
CA ASN A 15 7.85 -10.92 -10.50
C ASN A 15 8.67 -10.40 -9.30
N GLN A 16 8.56 -11.11 -8.16
CA GLN A 16 9.22 -10.74 -6.89
C GLN A 16 10.19 -11.81 -6.38
N ALA A 17 10.84 -12.56 -7.28
CA ALA A 17 11.77 -13.63 -6.90
C ALA A 17 12.87 -13.19 -5.94
N ARG A 18 13.30 -11.93 -5.99
CA ARG A 18 14.32 -11.37 -5.09
C ARG A 18 13.84 -11.21 -3.64
N HIS A 19 12.56 -10.98 -3.44
CA HIS A 19 12.02 -10.52 -2.16
C HIS A 19 11.08 -11.53 -1.51
N ILE A 20 10.30 -12.27 -2.31
CA ILE A 20 9.16 -13.05 -1.82
C ILE A 20 9.53 -14.08 -0.73
N HIS A 21 10.70 -14.72 -0.82
CA HIS A 21 11.17 -15.63 0.21
C HIS A 21 11.35 -14.91 1.57
N HIS A 22 11.97 -13.73 1.56
CA HIS A 22 12.18 -12.95 2.77
C HIS A 22 10.88 -12.37 3.33
N THR A 23 9.98 -11.93 2.45
CA THR A 23 8.65 -11.43 2.85
C THR A 23 7.84 -12.51 3.56
N VAL A 24 7.77 -13.72 2.98
CA VAL A 24 7.06 -14.84 3.61
C VAL A 24 7.71 -15.24 4.93
N ASN A 25 9.04 -15.33 4.99
CA ASN A 25 9.74 -15.66 6.23
C ASN A 25 9.49 -14.61 7.33
N ALA A 26 9.47 -13.32 6.99
CA ALA A 26 9.15 -12.27 7.97
C ALA A 26 7.74 -12.43 8.57
N ILE A 27 6.80 -13.04 7.83
CA ILE A 27 5.46 -13.37 8.34
C ILE A 27 5.46 -14.68 9.13
N LEU A 28 6.22 -15.69 8.72
CA LEU A 28 6.32 -16.96 9.45
C LEU A 28 6.95 -16.79 10.85
N TYR A 29 7.89 -15.86 10.99
CA TYR A 29 8.61 -15.59 12.24
C TYR A 29 8.01 -14.45 13.08
N GLN A 30 6.72 -14.21 12.97
CA GLN A 30 6.02 -13.23 13.81
C GLN A 30 5.92 -13.71 15.28
N THR A 31 5.96 -12.76 16.25
CA THR A 31 5.74 -13.06 17.68
C THR A 31 4.38 -13.70 17.94
N VAL A 32 3.38 -13.32 17.16
CA VAL A 32 2.08 -13.96 17.09
C VAL A 32 1.89 -14.47 15.66
N PRO A 33 1.98 -15.79 15.42
CA PRO A 33 1.86 -16.31 14.06
C PRO A 33 0.45 -16.09 13.50
N PRO A 34 0.32 -15.85 12.16
CA PRO A 34 -0.98 -15.85 11.51
C PRO A 34 -1.61 -17.26 11.52
N ASP A 35 -2.92 -17.34 11.32
CA ASP A 35 -3.61 -18.63 11.17
C ASP A 35 -3.42 -19.21 9.79
N GLU A 36 -3.23 -18.35 8.78
CA GLU A 36 -2.87 -18.74 7.43
C GLU A 36 -2.08 -17.64 6.70
N ILE A 37 -1.28 -18.05 5.71
CA ILE A 37 -0.61 -17.16 4.78
C ILE A 37 -1.09 -17.53 3.37
N VAL A 38 -1.72 -16.60 2.69
CA VAL A 38 -2.21 -16.76 1.32
C VAL A 38 -1.34 -15.90 0.40
N VAL A 39 -0.67 -16.55 -0.55
CA VAL A 39 0.09 -15.84 -1.59
C VAL A 39 -0.63 -16.03 -2.92
N VAL A 40 -0.90 -14.94 -3.61
CA VAL A 40 -1.48 -14.98 -4.97
C VAL A 40 -0.41 -14.55 -5.95
N ASP A 41 0.10 -15.52 -6.69
CA ASP A 41 1.02 -15.28 -7.81
C ASP A 41 0.22 -14.86 -9.05
N ASP A 42 0.35 -13.61 -9.42
CA ASP A 42 -0.40 -12.98 -10.53
C ASP A 42 0.27 -13.24 -11.90
N ALA A 43 0.53 -14.52 -12.18
CA ALA A 43 1.21 -15.00 -13.39
C ALA A 43 2.64 -14.49 -13.55
N SER A 44 3.47 -14.61 -12.50
CA SER A 44 4.89 -14.27 -12.58
C SER A 44 5.63 -15.10 -13.62
N GLU A 45 6.57 -14.43 -14.29
CA GLU A 45 7.44 -15.00 -15.34
C GLU A 45 8.86 -15.27 -14.83
N ASP A 46 9.19 -14.78 -13.63
CA ASP A 46 10.48 -15.00 -12.96
C ASP A 46 10.46 -16.26 -12.06
N ALA A 47 11.44 -16.42 -11.19
CA ALA A 47 11.55 -17.56 -10.29
C ALA A 47 10.55 -17.53 -9.11
N SER A 48 9.68 -16.50 -8.97
CA SER A 48 8.74 -16.37 -7.86
C SER A 48 7.88 -17.63 -7.63
N PRO A 49 7.26 -18.25 -8.67
CA PRO A 49 6.43 -19.44 -8.47
C PRO A 49 7.20 -20.64 -7.91
N MET A 50 8.45 -20.83 -8.37
CA MET A 50 9.29 -21.95 -7.88
C MET A 50 9.67 -21.75 -6.41
N ILE A 51 9.99 -20.52 -6.02
CA ILE A 51 10.30 -20.18 -4.63
C ILE A 51 9.07 -20.42 -3.74
N LEU A 52 7.90 -19.96 -4.17
CA LEU A 52 6.65 -20.07 -3.42
C LEU A 52 6.19 -21.51 -3.20
N GLN A 53 6.45 -22.42 -4.15
CA GLN A 53 6.14 -23.86 -4.00
C GLN A 53 6.91 -24.54 -2.87
N GLN A 54 8.04 -23.95 -2.43
CA GLN A 54 8.88 -24.49 -1.35
C GLN A 54 8.52 -23.90 0.03
N LEU A 55 7.60 -22.96 0.09
CA LEU A 55 7.22 -22.28 1.32
C LEU A 55 5.90 -22.80 1.87
N PRO A 56 5.69 -22.81 3.20
CA PRO A 56 4.46 -23.30 3.83
C PRO A 56 3.35 -22.23 3.74
N VAL A 57 2.90 -21.98 2.54
CA VAL A 57 1.85 -20.99 2.23
C VAL A 57 0.75 -21.58 1.37
N LYS A 58 -0.45 -21.03 1.45
CA LYS A 58 -1.53 -21.32 0.51
C LYS A 58 -1.28 -20.53 -0.77
N LEU A 59 -0.69 -21.19 -1.78
CA LEU A 59 -0.36 -20.58 -3.06
C LEU A 59 -1.54 -20.71 -4.03
N ILE A 60 -1.97 -19.57 -4.57
CA ILE A 60 -2.91 -19.48 -5.70
C ILE A 60 -2.17 -18.86 -6.88
N ARG A 61 -2.32 -19.39 -8.07
CA ARG A 61 -1.69 -18.81 -9.26
C ARG A 61 -2.74 -18.43 -10.30
N HIS A 62 -2.69 -17.19 -10.79
CA HIS A 62 -3.49 -16.74 -11.91
C HIS A 62 -2.92 -17.28 -13.23
N GLN A 63 -3.78 -17.50 -14.23
CA GLN A 63 -3.36 -17.93 -15.56
C GLN A 63 -2.73 -16.78 -16.38
N GLN A 64 -3.12 -15.56 -16.08
CA GLN A 64 -2.60 -14.33 -16.68
C GLN A 64 -2.56 -13.22 -15.64
N ASN A 65 -1.72 -12.22 -15.86
CA ASN A 65 -1.65 -11.04 -14.96
C ASN A 65 -2.98 -10.27 -15.01
N GLN A 66 -3.60 -10.13 -13.85
CA GLN A 66 -4.88 -9.44 -13.64
C GLN A 66 -4.75 -8.16 -12.82
N GLY A 67 -3.54 -7.89 -12.33
CA GLY A 67 -3.21 -6.73 -11.52
C GLY A 67 -3.43 -6.93 -10.02
N PRO A 68 -2.87 -6.00 -9.20
CA PRO A 68 -2.80 -6.15 -7.74
C PRO A 68 -4.18 -6.16 -7.06
N ALA A 69 -5.16 -5.42 -7.59
CA ALA A 69 -6.52 -5.42 -7.07
C ALA A 69 -7.18 -6.81 -7.21
N ALA A 70 -7.01 -7.47 -8.37
CA ALA A 70 -7.53 -8.80 -8.60
C ALA A 70 -6.83 -9.85 -7.71
N ALA A 71 -5.50 -9.75 -7.57
CA ALA A 71 -4.73 -10.64 -6.70
C ALA A 71 -5.16 -10.51 -5.23
N ARG A 72 -5.38 -9.28 -4.73
CA ARG A 72 -5.90 -9.06 -3.38
C ARG A 72 -7.33 -9.59 -3.20
N ASN A 73 -8.19 -9.47 -4.21
CA ASN A 73 -9.54 -10.03 -4.18
C ASN A 73 -9.53 -11.56 -4.19
N THR A 74 -8.65 -12.17 -4.98
CA THR A 74 -8.46 -13.63 -4.96
C THR A 74 -8.03 -14.08 -3.56
N ALA A 75 -7.04 -13.40 -2.94
CA ALA A 75 -6.64 -13.70 -1.58
C ALA A 75 -7.82 -13.55 -0.59
N LEU A 76 -8.59 -12.45 -0.68
CA LEU A 76 -9.77 -12.19 0.15
C LEU A 76 -10.80 -13.32 0.04
N SER A 77 -11.05 -13.84 -1.17
CA SER A 77 -12.06 -14.88 -1.42
C SER A 77 -11.72 -16.23 -0.80
N VAL A 78 -10.42 -16.55 -0.70
CA VAL A 78 -9.94 -17.86 -0.20
C VAL A 78 -9.43 -17.81 1.25
N SER A 79 -9.38 -16.62 1.83
CA SER A 79 -8.99 -16.42 3.24
C SER A 79 -10.15 -16.72 4.18
N SER A 80 -9.84 -17.25 5.37
CA SER A 80 -10.81 -17.65 6.40
C SER A 80 -10.76 -16.77 7.66
N GLY A 81 -9.69 -16.01 7.85
CA GLY A 81 -9.50 -15.18 9.05
C GLY A 81 -10.51 -14.06 9.20
N ASP A 82 -10.81 -13.68 10.44
CA ASP A 82 -11.69 -12.55 10.78
C ASP A 82 -11.07 -11.22 10.31
N ILE A 83 -9.75 -11.13 10.41
CA ILE A 83 -8.95 -10.00 9.94
C ILE A 83 -8.03 -10.50 8.83
N ILE A 84 -8.01 -9.77 7.72
CA ILE A 84 -7.06 -9.99 6.64
C ILE A 84 -6.00 -8.88 6.68
N VAL A 85 -4.72 -9.28 6.68
CA VAL A 85 -3.56 -8.37 6.65
C VAL A 85 -2.93 -8.45 5.27
N PHE A 86 -2.91 -7.36 4.55
CA PHE A 86 -2.19 -7.24 3.27
C PHE A 86 -0.77 -6.74 3.51
N VAL A 87 0.19 -7.44 2.90
CA VAL A 87 1.61 -7.08 2.86
C VAL A 87 2.08 -7.24 1.42
N ASP A 88 2.76 -6.23 0.86
CA ASP A 88 3.30 -6.33 -0.49
C ASP A 88 4.50 -7.30 -0.52
N ALA A 89 4.72 -7.96 -1.66
CA ALA A 89 5.71 -9.04 -1.80
C ALA A 89 7.18 -8.59 -1.68
N ASP A 90 7.45 -7.28 -1.67
CA ASP A 90 8.73 -6.62 -1.44
C ASP A 90 8.78 -5.84 -0.11
N ALA A 91 7.87 -6.14 0.81
CA ALA A 91 7.80 -5.53 2.13
C ALA A 91 8.05 -6.56 3.23
N TYR A 92 9.07 -6.34 4.06
CA TYR A 92 9.42 -7.23 5.16
C TYR A 92 8.75 -6.75 6.44
N ALA A 93 7.87 -7.57 6.99
CA ALA A 93 7.13 -7.24 8.20
C ALA A 93 8.07 -7.15 9.42
N ASP A 94 7.90 -6.13 10.25
CA ASP A 94 8.47 -6.14 11.60
C ASP A 94 7.95 -7.39 12.35
N HIS A 95 8.79 -8.00 13.18
CA HIS A 95 8.47 -9.25 13.88
C HIS A 95 7.24 -9.16 14.80
N ARG A 96 6.78 -7.97 15.14
CA ARG A 96 5.60 -7.70 15.97
C ARG A 96 4.41 -7.14 15.19
N LEU A 97 4.43 -7.18 13.86
CA LEU A 97 3.37 -6.59 13.03
C LEU A 97 1.99 -7.12 13.40
N ILE A 98 1.82 -8.46 13.44
CA ILE A 98 0.53 -9.09 13.75
C ILE A 98 0.09 -8.80 15.19
N GLU A 99 0.98 -8.93 16.15
CA GLU A 99 0.74 -8.57 17.54
C GLU A 99 0.25 -7.10 17.67
N THR A 100 0.89 -6.20 16.93
CA THR A 100 0.55 -4.78 16.95
C THR A 100 -0.84 -4.51 16.37
N PHE A 101 -1.21 -5.16 15.27
CA PHE A 101 -2.57 -5.04 14.73
C PHE A 101 -3.61 -5.62 15.69
N LEU A 102 -3.39 -6.80 16.25
CA LEU A 102 -4.31 -7.40 17.22
C LEU A 102 -4.52 -6.50 18.44
N ARG A 103 -3.44 -5.97 19.01
CA ARG A 103 -3.51 -5.02 20.13
C ARG A 103 -4.31 -3.78 19.74
N ALA A 104 -4.04 -3.20 18.55
CA ALA A 104 -4.75 -2.02 18.09
C ALA A 104 -6.26 -2.25 17.89
N TYR A 105 -6.68 -3.44 17.45
CA TYR A 105 -8.11 -3.81 17.41
C TYR A 105 -8.72 -4.01 18.80
N GLN A 106 -7.98 -4.56 19.76
CA GLN A 106 -8.44 -4.74 21.15
C GLN A 106 -8.60 -3.40 21.89
N GLU A 107 -7.65 -2.48 21.70
CA GLU A 107 -7.69 -1.16 22.33
C GLU A 107 -8.82 -0.27 21.80
N LYS A 108 -9.23 -0.50 20.56
CA LYS A 108 -10.29 0.28 19.90
C LYS A 108 -11.61 -0.47 19.93
N THR A 109 -12.46 -0.12 20.88
CA THR A 109 -13.78 -0.74 21.09
C THR A 109 -14.87 -0.28 20.12
N ASP A 110 -14.58 0.67 19.23
CA ASP A 110 -15.54 1.18 18.24
C ASP A 110 -15.86 0.10 17.18
N PRO A 111 -17.10 -0.43 17.13
CA PRO A 111 -17.47 -1.50 16.20
C PRO A 111 -17.39 -1.07 14.73
N LEU A 112 -17.45 0.25 14.46
CA LEU A 112 -17.37 0.80 13.11
C LEU A 112 -15.96 0.81 12.53
N ILE A 113 -14.95 0.36 13.26
CA ILE A 113 -13.60 0.23 12.72
C ILE A 113 -13.56 -0.95 11.74
N ALA A 114 -13.34 -0.62 10.47
CA ALA A 114 -13.19 -1.58 9.39
C ALA A 114 -11.75 -2.02 9.16
N GLY A 115 -10.78 -1.14 9.44
CA GLY A 115 -9.38 -1.45 9.17
C GLY A 115 -8.41 -0.55 9.91
N ILE A 116 -7.20 -1.08 10.10
CA ILE A 116 -6.07 -0.40 10.72
C ILE A 116 -4.86 -0.57 9.81
N GLY A 117 -4.27 0.54 9.39
CA GLY A 117 -3.05 0.55 8.58
C GLY A 117 -1.80 0.80 9.41
N GLY A 118 -0.70 0.33 8.91
CA GLY A 118 0.62 0.57 9.46
C GLY A 118 1.45 1.53 8.61
N ARG A 119 2.75 1.51 8.85
CA ARG A 119 3.76 2.38 8.24
C ARG A 119 4.72 1.58 7.39
N GLY A 120 4.93 2.03 6.14
CA GLY A 120 6.04 1.58 5.31
C GLY A 120 7.29 2.45 5.55
N ILE A 121 8.42 1.80 5.81
CA ILE A 121 9.73 2.43 5.94
C ILE A 121 10.59 1.98 4.76
N GLU A 122 11.03 2.93 3.93
CA GLU A 122 11.98 2.65 2.85
C GLU A 122 13.35 2.29 3.45
N CYS A 123 13.88 1.12 3.13
CA CYS A 123 15.13 0.63 3.71
C CYS A 123 16.31 0.71 2.76
N ASN A 124 16.07 0.61 1.47
CA ASN A 124 17.12 0.57 0.45
C ASN A 124 17.35 1.97 -0.14
N ILE A 125 18.04 2.84 0.63
CA ILE A 125 18.30 4.23 0.23
C ILE A 125 19.70 4.34 -0.35
N CYS A 126 19.89 3.89 -1.61
CA CYS A 126 21.17 3.87 -2.28
C CYS A 126 21.36 5.01 -3.30
N THR A 127 20.27 5.54 -3.82
CA THR A 127 20.28 6.57 -4.86
C THR A 127 19.59 7.86 -4.41
N VAL A 128 19.78 8.95 -5.14
CA VAL A 128 18.99 10.18 -4.90
C VAL A 128 17.49 9.95 -5.10
N PHE A 129 17.11 9.01 -5.96
CA PHE A 129 15.71 8.66 -6.23
C PHE A 129 15.08 7.91 -5.05
N ASP A 130 15.83 6.99 -4.43
CA ASP A 130 15.41 6.31 -3.21
C ASP A 130 15.30 7.30 -2.05
N LYS A 131 16.27 8.20 -1.91
CA LYS A 131 16.24 9.27 -0.91
C LYS A 131 15.03 10.18 -1.09
N TRP A 132 14.72 10.55 -2.33
CA TRP A 132 13.54 11.35 -2.64
C TRP A 132 12.25 10.62 -2.24
N ARG A 133 12.12 9.34 -2.57
CA ARG A 133 10.97 8.52 -2.16
C ARG A 133 10.81 8.49 -0.65
N ALA A 134 11.87 8.20 0.07
CA ALA A 134 11.85 8.11 1.53
C ALA A 134 11.46 9.43 2.22
N LEU A 135 11.77 10.57 1.62
CA LEU A 135 11.45 11.89 2.15
C LEU A 135 10.06 12.39 1.74
N HIS A 136 9.69 12.23 0.47
CA HIS A 136 8.55 12.93 -0.15
C HIS A 136 7.39 12.04 -0.59
N ALA A 137 7.62 10.71 -0.71
CA ALA A 137 6.59 9.74 -1.08
C ALA A 137 6.33 8.71 0.04
N ARG A 138 6.37 9.15 1.27
CA ARG A 138 6.20 8.31 2.46
C ARG A 138 4.86 7.61 2.47
N GLN A 139 4.90 6.33 2.81
CA GLN A 139 3.69 5.51 2.97
C GLN A 139 3.31 5.43 4.46
N ASP A 140 3.01 6.58 5.03
CA ASP A 140 2.56 6.74 6.42
C ASP A 140 1.65 7.97 6.59
N PHE A 141 1.05 8.09 7.76
CA PHE A 141 0.23 9.25 8.15
C PHE A 141 0.83 10.01 9.35
N GLY A 142 2.14 9.91 9.55
CA GLY A 142 2.88 10.63 10.58
C GLY A 142 3.14 9.82 11.84
N PRO A 143 3.67 10.46 12.90
CA PRO A 143 4.21 9.76 14.07
C PRO A 143 3.14 9.34 15.11
N LYS A 144 1.87 9.70 14.92
CA LYS A 144 0.81 9.45 15.93
C LYS A 144 -0.34 8.64 15.32
N PRO A 145 -0.96 7.74 16.11
CA PRO A 145 -2.18 7.06 15.70
C PRO A 145 -3.29 8.07 15.39
N ARG A 146 -4.04 7.82 14.32
CA ARG A 146 -5.11 8.72 13.89
C ARG A 146 -6.11 8.06 12.96
N ARG A 147 -7.31 8.68 12.84
CA ARG A 147 -8.26 8.34 11.79
C ARG A 147 -7.74 8.82 10.43
N VAL A 148 -7.88 7.96 9.40
CA VAL A 148 -7.33 8.23 8.06
C VAL A 148 -8.38 7.98 6.96
N PRO A 149 -8.21 8.56 5.77
CA PRO A 149 -9.17 8.39 4.67
C PRO A 149 -9.04 7.05 3.93
N PHE A 150 -7.88 6.44 3.91
CA PHE A 150 -7.55 5.15 3.30
C PHE A 150 -6.34 4.54 4.01
N LEU A 151 -5.99 3.30 3.69
CA LEU A 151 -4.78 2.61 4.17
C LEU A 151 -3.88 2.32 2.98
N PHE A 152 -2.57 2.35 3.18
CA PHE A 152 -1.60 1.92 2.16
C PHE A 152 -1.54 0.39 2.11
N GLY A 153 -1.73 -0.21 0.93
CA GLY A 153 -1.85 -1.65 0.74
C GLY A 153 -0.63 -2.46 1.17
N LEU A 154 0.56 -1.84 1.20
CA LEU A 154 1.76 -2.55 1.65
C LEU A 154 1.72 -2.94 3.13
N CYS A 155 0.89 -2.30 3.95
CA CYS A 155 0.76 -2.56 5.39
C CYS A 155 -0.65 -2.19 5.87
N ALA A 156 -1.63 -3.01 5.55
CA ALA A 156 -3.03 -2.73 5.86
C ALA A 156 -3.75 -3.97 6.40
N SER A 157 -4.47 -3.81 7.49
CA SER A 157 -5.36 -4.83 8.03
C SER A 157 -6.81 -4.38 7.93
N TYR A 158 -7.71 -5.31 7.62
CA TYR A 158 -9.14 -5.06 7.53
C TYR A 158 -9.95 -6.19 8.15
N LYS A 159 -11.12 -5.87 8.71
CA LYS A 159 -12.14 -6.87 9.00
C LYS A 159 -12.61 -7.46 7.67
N ARG A 160 -12.46 -8.79 7.52
CA ARG A 160 -12.78 -9.49 6.28
C ARG A 160 -14.25 -9.29 5.88
N GLU A 161 -15.18 -9.34 6.82
CA GLU A 161 -16.61 -9.12 6.59
C GLU A 161 -16.90 -7.76 5.93
N VAL A 162 -16.21 -6.69 6.37
CA VAL A 162 -16.39 -5.35 5.79
C VAL A 162 -15.84 -5.27 4.38
N LEU A 163 -14.67 -5.89 4.10
CA LEU A 163 -14.16 -5.96 2.73
C LEU A 163 -15.13 -6.66 1.79
N LEU A 164 -15.71 -7.78 2.21
CA LEU A 164 -16.72 -8.51 1.43
C LEU A 164 -17.97 -7.65 1.20
N GLN A 165 -18.45 -6.98 2.24
CA GLN A 165 -19.64 -6.10 2.18
C GLN A 165 -19.46 -4.95 1.19
N VAL A 166 -18.27 -4.34 1.12
CA VAL A 166 -17.99 -3.24 0.19
C VAL A 166 -17.52 -3.70 -1.19
N GLY A 167 -17.45 -5.01 -1.43
CA GLY A 167 -17.09 -5.60 -2.72
C GLY A 167 -15.58 -5.68 -3.02
N GLY A 168 -14.72 -5.65 -1.99
CA GLY A 168 -13.26 -5.78 -2.15
C GLY A 168 -12.61 -4.60 -2.88
N PHE A 169 -11.48 -4.86 -3.53
CA PHE A 169 -10.75 -3.89 -4.35
C PHE A 169 -11.38 -3.78 -5.75
N ASP A 170 -11.45 -2.55 -6.27
CA ASP A 170 -12.00 -2.35 -7.63
C ASP A 170 -10.92 -2.63 -8.69
N THR A 171 -11.16 -3.63 -9.51
CA THR A 171 -10.26 -4.04 -10.61
C THR A 171 -10.21 -3.04 -11.78
N PHE A 172 -11.00 -1.96 -11.71
CA PHE A 172 -10.85 -0.82 -12.61
C PHE A 172 -9.43 -0.21 -12.52
N PHE A 173 -8.74 -0.38 -11.39
CA PHE A 173 -7.36 0.06 -11.19
C PHE A 173 -6.39 -1.09 -11.57
N PRO A 174 -5.77 -1.05 -12.77
CA PRO A 174 -5.02 -2.18 -13.29
C PRO A 174 -3.60 -2.31 -12.72
N ILE A 175 -3.17 -1.33 -11.96
CA ILE A 175 -1.83 -1.24 -11.37
C ILE A 175 -1.93 -0.84 -9.89
N ASN A 176 -0.84 -0.95 -9.15
CA ASN A 176 -0.76 -0.59 -7.74
C ASN A 176 -0.83 0.95 -7.54
N ALA A 177 -1.97 1.54 -7.88
CA ALA A 177 -2.19 2.99 -7.78
C ALA A 177 -3.69 3.33 -7.78
N GLY A 178 -4.17 3.95 -6.72
CA GLY A 178 -5.54 4.46 -6.61
C GLY A 178 -6.56 3.48 -6.04
N GLU A 179 -6.36 2.16 -6.13
CA GLU A 179 -7.25 1.11 -5.61
C GLU A 179 -7.42 1.19 -4.09
N ASP A 180 -6.35 1.51 -3.36
CA ASP A 180 -6.36 1.70 -1.90
C ASP A 180 -7.19 2.91 -1.49
N ALA A 181 -7.02 4.01 -2.21
CA ALA A 181 -7.78 5.24 -1.96
C ALA A 181 -9.26 5.02 -2.28
N ASP A 182 -9.58 4.37 -3.40
CA ASP A 182 -10.95 4.03 -3.76
C ASP A 182 -11.62 3.15 -2.71
N LEU A 183 -10.94 2.06 -2.29
CA LEU A 183 -11.42 1.17 -1.23
C LEU A 183 -11.70 1.95 0.06
N GLY A 184 -10.74 2.80 0.48
CA GLY A 184 -10.90 3.62 1.68
C GLY A 184 -12.11 4.57 1.60
N TYR A 185 -12.38 5.15 0.43
CA TYR A 185 -13.54 6.00 0.22
C TYR A 185 -14.85 5.21 0.24
N ARG A 186 -14.91 4.00 -0.35
CA ARG A 186 -16.10 3.12 -0.30
C ARG A 186 -16.39 2.63 1.12
N ILE A 187 -15.40 2.21 1.88
CA ILE A 187 -15.52 1.82 3.28
C ILE A 187 -16.12 2.97 4.11
N ARG A 188 -15.60 4.19 3.93
CA ARG A 188 -16.09 5.37 4.66
C ARG A 188 -17.50 5.79 4.25
N ARG A 189 -17.88 5.65 2.99
CA ARG A 189 -19.26 5.89 2.52
C ARG A 189 -20.25 4.87 3.06
N ALA A 190 -19.80 3.65 3.35
CA ALA A 190 -20.56 2.62 4.03
C ALA A 190 -20.72 2.87 5.56
N GLY A 191 -20.17 3.98 6.08
CA GLY A 191 -20.29 4.37 7.49
C GLY A 191 -19.15 3.89 8.38
N TYR A 192 -18.20 3.14 7.86
CA TYR A 192 -17.07 2.61 8.61
C TYR A 192 -15.92 3.61 8.78
N LYS A 193 -14.98 3.27 9.65
CA LYS A 193 -13.80 4.08 9.98
C LYS A 193 -12.52 3.31 9.71
N LEU A 194 -11.49 4.03 9.26
CA LEU A 194 -10.14 3.53 9.09
C LEU A 194 -9.20 4.28 10.04
N TYR A 195 -8.31 3.54 10.67
CA TYR A 195 -7.30 4.06 11.57
C TYR A 195 -5.90 3.73 11.08
N TYR A 196 -4.94 4.49 11.54
CA TYR A 196 -3.53 4.29 11.33
C TYR A 196 -2.83 4.17 12.67
N THR A 197 -1.88 3.24 12.77
CA THR A 197 -0.93 3.15 13.87
C THR A 197 0.50 3.15 13.34
N PRO A 198 1.38 4.04 13.83
CA PRO A 198 2.79 4.08 13.39
C PRO A 198 3.62 2.90 13.89
N ASP A 199 3.09 2.11 14.85
CA ASP A 199 3.80 0.99 15.49
C ASP A 199 3.71 -0.30 14.67
N ALA A 200 2.73 -0.43 13.77
CA ALA A 200 2.67 -1.52 12.80
C ALA A 200 3.58 -1.18 11.61
N ILE A 201 4.71 -1.87 11.50
CA ILE A 201 5.78 -1.49 10.58
C ILE A 201 6.04 -2.59 9.55
N VAL A 202 6.24 -2.17 8.31
CA VAL A 202 6.88 -2.99 7.28
C VAL A 202 8.07 -2.21 6.69
N TYR A 203 9.10 -2.95 6.29
CA TYR A 203 10.33 -2.44 5.71
C TYR A 203 10.29 -2.68 4.21
N HIS A 204 10.11 -1.63 3.43
CA HIS A 204 9.94 -1.71 1.99
C HIS A 204 11.30 -1.76 1.29
N GLN A 205 11.50 -2.80 0.47
CA GLN A 205 12.78 -3.11 -0.19
C GLN A 205 12.83 -2.60 -1.63
N HIS A 206 12.22 -1.47 -1.87
CA HIS A 206 12.16 -0.89 -3.20
C HIS A 206 13.43 -0.10 -3.52
N SER A 207 13.84 -0.09 -4.79
CA SER A 207 14.90 0.77 -5.30
C SER A 207 14.47 1.43 -6.60
N ASP A 208 14.74 2.72 -6.72
CA ASP A 208 14.32 3.51 -7.85
C ASP A 208 15.48 3.92 -8.79
N THR A 209 15.14 3.95 -10.06
CA THR A 209 15.78 4.79 -11.08
C THR A 209 14.96 6.06 -11.27
N GLU A 210 15.49 7.07 -11.93
CA GLU A 210 14.71 8.26 -12.32
C GLU A 210 13.41 7.87 -13.05
N ARG A 211 13.55 6.95 -14.04
CA ARG A 211 12.42 6.50 -14.85
C ARG A 211 11.34 5.78 -14.04
N SER A 212 11.72 4.90 -13.12
CA SER A 212 10.76 4.18 -12.29
C SER A 212 10.05 5.12 -11.32
N LEU A 213 10.79 5.99 -10.64
CA LEU A 213 10.23 6.98 -9.73
C LEU A 213 9.21 7.90 -10.41
N LEU A 214 9.59 8.51 -11.54
CA LEU A 214 8.71 9.42 -12.26
C LEU A 214 7.45 8.70 -12.78
N ARG A 215 7.58 7.45 -13.27
CA ARG A 215 6.46 6.61 -13.70
C ARG A 215 5.52 6.30 -12.54
N VAL A 216 6.03 5.94 -11.37
CA VAL A 216 5.22 5.65 -10.18
C VAL A 216 4.49 6.90 -9.73
N GLN A 217 5.16 8.07 -9.70
CA GLN A 217 4.55 9.33 -9.31
C GLN A 217 3.46 9.77 -10.31
N TYR A 218 3.68 9.56 -11.62
CA TYR A 218 2.66 9.79 -12.64
C TYR A 218 1.43 8.90 -12.39
N ASN A 219 1.64 7.59 -12.23
CA ASN A 219 0.58 6.60 -12.07
C ASN A 219 -0.24 6.86 -10.80
N TRP A 220 0.40 7.04 -9.66
CA TRP A 220 -0.29 7.35 -8.41
C TRP A 220 -1.17 8.59 -8.55
N PHE A 221 -0.67 9.63 -9.21
CA PHE A 221 -1.42 10.87 -9.37
C PHE A 221 -2.59 10.71 -10.33
N TYR A 222 -2.38 10.02 -11.46
CA TYR A 222 -3.39 9.73 -12.47
C TYR A 222 -4.55 8.92 -11.88
N TRP A 223 -4.26 7.81 -11.23
CA TRP A 223 -5.28 6.92 -10.71
C TRP A 223 -5.95 7.45 -9.44
N THR A 224 -5.23 8.19 -8.58
CA THR A 224 -5.86 8.90 -7.44
C THR A 224 -6.87 9.93 -7.91
N TYR A 225 -6.66 10.57 -9.07
CA TYR A 225 -7.66 11.45 -9.67
C TYR A 225 -8.98 10.69 -9.92
N PHE A 226 -8.94 9.50 -10.51
CA PHE A 226 -10.14 8.70 -10.77
C PHE A 226 -10.76 8.18 -9.48
N ALA A 227 -10.00 7.72 -8.50
CA ALA A 227 -10.51 7.32 -7.20
C ALA A 227 -11.30 8.46 -6.53
N LYS A 228 -10.78 9.68 -6.55
CA LYS A 228 -11.48 10.86 -6.05
C LYS A 228 -12.74 11.19 -6.86
N LYS A 229 -12.65 11.19 -8.18
CA LYS A 229 -13.76 11.48 -9.09
C LYS A 229 -14.92 10.49 -8.89
N ARG A 230 -14.63 9.20 -8.84
CA ARG A 230 -15.63 8.13 -8.61
C ARG A 230 -16.29 8.23 -7.23
N SER A 231 -15.57 8.77 -6.26
CA SER A 231 -16.06 9.00 -4.89
C SER A 231 -16.72 10.38 -4.69
N ASN A 232 -17.01 11.12 -5.76
CA ASN A 232 -17.56 12.49 -5.71
C ASN A 232 -16.71 13.46 -4.86
N LEU A 233 -15.40 13.22 -4.79
CA LEU A 233 -14.45 14.12 -4.17
C LEU A 233 -13.87 15.07 -5.21
N TYR A 234 -13.52 16.27 -4.78
CA TYR A 234 -13.01 17.31 -5.69
C TYR A 234 -11.56 17.01 -6.14
N PRO A 235 -11.32 16.52 -7.37
CA PRO A 235 -9.97 16.19 -7.82
C PRO A 235 -9.01 17.39 -7.89
N TRP A 236 -9.52 18.63 -8.03
CA TRP A 236 -8.70 19.84 -8.07
C TRP A 236 -7.89 20.06 -6.78
N THR A 237 -8.29 19.45 -5.66
CA THR A 237 -7.49 19.46 -4.41
C THR A 237 -6.11 18.80 -4.58
N LEU A 238 -5.97 17.91 -5.59
CA LEU A 238 -4.68 17.32 -5.94
C LEU A 238 -3.74 18.38 -6.51
N PHE A 239 -4.25 19.28 -7.35
CA PHE A 239 -3.44 20.38 -7.90
C PHE A 239 -2.92 21.30 -6.79
N ALA A 240 -3.81 21.81 -5.94
CA ALA A 240 -3.44 22.72 -4.86
C ALA A 240 -2.45 22.06 -3.87
N GLY A 241 -2.69 20.79 -3.51
CA GLY A 241 -1.79 20.04 -2.65
C GLY A 241 -0.40 19.83 -3.26
N THR A 242 -0.34 19.54 -4.56
CA THR A 242 0.93 19.33 -5.26
C THR A 242 1.71 20.63 -5.44
N LEU A 243 1.04 21.72 -5.74
CA LEU A 243 1.67 23.04 -5.83
C LEU A 243 2.27 23.46 -4.48
N ARG A 244 1.50 23.30 -3.40
CA ARG A 244 2.01 23.56 -2.05
C ARG A 244 3.25 22.73 -1.75
N ARG A 245 3.22 21.42 -2.03
CA ARG A 245 4.36 20.51 -1.80
C ARG A 245 5.57 20.90 -2.62
N LEU A 246 5.41 21.30 -3.86
CA LEU A 246 6.52 21.81 -4.67
C LEU A 246 7.30 22.89 -3.90
N PHE A 247 6.61 23.90 -3.39
CA PHE A 247 7.29 24.97 -2.65
C PHE A 247 7.90 24.50 -1.33
N THR A 248 7.16 23.72 -0.52
CA THR A 248 7.64 23.27 0.79
C THR A 248 8.80 22.30 0.68
N ASP A 249 8.72 21.34 -0.25
CA ASP A 249 9.71 20.28 -0.38
C ASP A 249 10.98 20.82 -1.05
N THR A 250 10.85 21.59 -2.14
CA THR A 250 11.99 22.28 -2.80
C THR A 250 12.70 23.25 -1.85
N PHE A 251 11.95 24.03 -1.05
CA PHE A 251 12.55 24.89 -0.04
C PHE A 251 13.34 24.07 1.00
N ALA A 252 12.75 23.01 1.50
CA ALA A 252 13.40 22.15 2.49
C ALA A 252 14.67 21.50 1.93
N ASP A 253 14.63 21.02 0.68
CA ASP A 253 15.76 20.36 0.03
C ASP A 253 16.90 21.34 -0.25
N LEU A 254 16.60 22.55 -0.74
CA LEU A 254 17.63 23.56 -1.01
C LEU A 254 18.22 24.19 0.27
N PHE A 255 17.35 24.63 1.19
CA PHE A 255 17.78 25.49 2.28
C PHE A 255 17.99 24.78 3.62
N LEU A 256 17.29 23.67 3.87
CA LEU A 256 17.45 22.90 5.12
C LEU A 256 18.38 21.71 4.94
N ARG A 257 18.42 21.07 3.76
CA ARG A 257 19.26 19.91 3.46
C ARG A 257 20.49 20.24 2.61
N GLY A 258 20.48 21.37 1.93
CA GLY A 258 21.55 21.74 0.97
C GLY A 258 21.64 20.80 -0.23
N ASP A 259 20.54 20.10 -0.59
CA ASP A 259 20.52 19.04 -1.61
C ASP A 259 19.86 19.53 -2.90
N VAL A 260 20.66 20.08 -3.79
CA VAL A 260 20.23 20.60 -5.09
C VAL A 260 19.65 19.49 -5.98
N ALA A 261 20.17 18.25 -5.87
CA ALA A 261 19.71 17.15 -6.70
C ALA A 261 18.27 16.74 -6.34
N LEU A 262 17.91 16.74 -5.04
CA LEU A 262 16.55 16.53 -4.58
C LEU A 262 15.61 17.64 -5.07
N ALA A 263 16.02 18.90 -4.93
CA ALA A 263 15.22 20.04 -5.37
C ALA A 263 14.93 20.05 -6.89
N LEU A 264 15.91 19.66 -7.69
CA LEU A 264 15.71 19.46 -9.14
C LEU A 264 14.75 18.31 -9.44
N LEU A 265 14.80 17.26 -8.62
CA LEU A 265 13.89 16.12 -8.72
C LEU A 265 12.45 16.49 -8.37
N ASP A 266 12.23 17.39 -7.39
CA ASP A 266 10.91 17.95 -7.08
C ASP A 266 10.26 18.60 -8.29
N LEU A 267 11.02 19.38 -9.06
CA LEU A 267 10.52 20.01 -10.28
C LEU A 267 10.13 18.98 -11.34
N LYS A 268 10.94 17.92 -11.52
CA LYS A 268 10.62 16.83 -12.46
C LYS A 268 9.36 16.09 -12.02
N VAL A 269 9.24 15.77 -10.74
CA VAL A 269 8.05 15.10 -10.17
C VAL A 269 6.82 15.97 -10.29
N PHE A 270 6.92 17.26 -10.00
CA PHE A 270 5.82 18.20 -10.19
C PHE A 270 5.34 18.18 -11.64
N ARG A 271 6.26 18.27 -12.61
CA ARG A 271 5.92 18.22 -14.04
C ARG A 271 5.16 16.96 -14.42
N VAL A 272 5.60 15.78 -13.99
CA VAL A 272 4.91 14.53 -14.35
C VAL A 272 3.55 14.40 -13.66
N LYS A 273 3.38 14.91 -12.44
CA LYS A 273 2.09 14.98 -11.75
C LYS A 273 1.11 15.89 -12.48
N MET A 274 1.58 17.03 -13.00
CA MET A 274 0.75 17.94 -13.80
C MET A 274 0.36 17.31 -15.14
N GLN A 275 1.26 16.60 -15.80
CA GLN A 275 0.96 15.84 -17.01
C GLN A 275 -0.10 14.76 -16.75
N ALA A 276 0.01 14.03 -15.63
CA ALA A 276 -0.95 13.02 -15.21
C ALA A 276 -2.34 13.63 -14.97
N LEU A 277 -2.41 14.74 -14.24
CA LEU A 277 -3.66 15.46 -13.97
C LEU A 277 -4.33 15.94 -15.25
N PHE A 278 -3.55 16.58 -16.13
CA PHE A 278 -4.05 17.10 -17.41
C PHE A 278 -4.60 15.98 -18.30
N ARG A 279 -3.90 14.83 -18.37
CA ARG A 279 -4.37 13.67 -19.12
C ARG A 279 -5.64 13.07 -18.50
N ALA A 280 -5.69 12.96 -17.17
CA ALA A 280 -6.86 12.44 -16.47
C ALA A 280 -8.11 13.35 -16.66
N CYS A 281 -7.92 14.68 -16.67
CA CYS A 281 -9.02 15.61 -16.93
C CYS A 281 -9.56 15.54 -18.38
N ARG A 282 -8.71 15.18 -19.35
CA ARG A 282 -9.10 15.03 -20.76
C ARG A 282 -9.63 13.64 -21.10
N GLY A 283 -9.26 12.63 -20.31
CA GLY A 283 -9.72 11.26 -20.51
C GLY A 283 -11.21 11.15 -20.22
N ARG A 284 -12.01 10.86 -21.26
CA ARG A 284 -13.33 10.27 -21.07
C ARG A 284 -13.09 8.83 -20.63
N ILE A 285 -13.63 8.47 -19.48
CA ILE A 285 -13.70 7.06 -19.05
C ILE A 285 -14.68 6.34 -19.95
#